data_9f799dcef83051b861cbe3b386e673f4
#
_entry.id   9f799dcef83051b861cbe3b386e673f4
#
_cell.length_a   1.000
_cell.length_b   1.000
_cell.length_c   1.000
_cell.angle_alpha   90.00
_cell.angle_beta   90.00
_cell.angle_gamma   90.00
#
_symmetry.space_group_name_H-M   'P 1'
#
loop_
_entity.id
_entity.type
_entity.pdbx_description
1 polymer ?
#
loop_
_entity_poly.entity_id
_entity_poly.type
_entity_poly.pdbx_seq_one_letter_code
_entity_poly.pdbx_strand_id
1 'polypeptide(L)'
;MKKNILLIVLLFTSIVSFGQKNQRIAYIDMEYILQNIPEYITAQNTLNDKVEKWRKRLDDEARKIEVLKTDLTNEKAILTKDLIDEREEDITIKQESLRRLESLYFGPNGDMYNLRKQLIKPVQDQVYNAVQTIASRKKYDFVFDKSSELVMLYSNKKHDISDLVVKMINIDQRKQEKKDKIAAKKELLKNNNLSEAQQAKQAKKDEARKKKEEARLARIKQIEETRKARLKERADKRKLLLEKRAALKKAQEEAKKKAEEEAKKRKEQEEAKKDN
;
A
#
# COMPACT_ATOMS: atom_id res chain seq x y z
N MET A 1 28.76 -39.34 -34.51
CA MET A 1 29.04 -38.71 -33.22
C MET A 1 28.78 -37.19 -33.25
N LYS A 2 29.33 -36.39 -34.16
CA LYS A 2 29.15 -34.93 -34.22
C LYS A 2 27.68 -34.48 -34.35
N LYS A 3 26.81 -35.17 -35.13
CA LYS A 3 25.37 -34.86 -35.27
C LYS A 3 24.60 -35.06 -33.98
N ASN A 4 24.93 -36.04 -33.16
CA ASN A 4 24.24 -36.33 -31.90
C ASN A 4 24.62 -35.31 -30.81
N ILE A 5 25.88 -34.83 -30.84
CA ILE A 5 26.35 -33.76 -29.95
C ILE A 5 25.63 -32.45 -30.28
N LEU A 6 25.44 -32.16 -31.56
CA LEU A 6 24.75 -30.95 -32.03
C LEU A 6 23.26 -30.96 -31.64
N LEU A 7 22.60 -32.12 -31.69
CA LEU A 7 21.22 -32.32 -31.22
C LEU A 7 21.09 -32.14 -29.69
N ILE A 8 22.04 -32.60 -28.89
CA ILE A 8 22.07 -32.46 -27.44
C ILE A 8 22.26 -30.98 -27.05
N VAL A 9 23.18 -30.26 -27.75
CA VAL A 9 23.38 -28.82 -27.52
C VAL A 9 22.15 -28.03 -27.91
N LEU A 10 21.46 -28.35 -29.02
CA LEU A 10 20.20 -27.70 -29.41
C LEU A 10 19.06 -27.96 -28.42
N LEU A 11 18.99 -29.17 -27.86
CA LEU A 11 18.03 -29.52 -26.82
C LEU A 11 18.28 -28.73 -25.51
N PHE A 12 19.56 -28.57 -25.14
CA PHE A 12 19.95 -27.83 -23.95
C PHE A 12 19.66 -26.32 -24.06
N THR A 13 19.89 -25.73 -25.26
CA THR A 13 19.58 -24.30 -25.49
C THR A 13 18.07 -24.01 -25.47
N SER A 14 17.23 -24.95 -25.90
CA SER A 14 15.77 -24.78 -25.84
C SER A 14 15.19 -24.81 -24.41
N ILE A 15 15.87 -25.46 -23.45
CA ILE A 15 15.43 -25.52 -22.03
C ILE A 15 15.70 -24.19 -21.31
N VAL A 16 16.73 -23.43 -21.72
CA VAL A 16 17.10 -22.15 -21.08
C VAL A 16 16.16 -20.99 -21.49
N SER A 17 15.43 -21.12 -22.61
CA SER A 17 14.54 -20.09 -23.14
C SER A 17 13.23 -19.87 -22.32
N PHE A 18 12.88 -20.73 -21.40
CA PHE A 18 11.64 -20.63 -20.61
C PHE A 18 11.76 -19.78 -19.32
N GLY A 19 12.90 -19.12 -19.11
CA GLY A 19 13.21 -18.40 -17.87
C GLY A 19 12.70 -16.95 -17.77
N GLN A 20 12.06 -16.38 -18.81
CA GLN A 20 11.61 -15.00 -18.76
C GLN A 20 10.29 -14.88 -17.98
N LYS A 21 10.41 -14.57 -16.71
CA LYS A 21 9.26 -14.16 -15.88
C LYS A 21 8.73 -12.84 -16.43
N ASN A 22 7.51 -12.83 -16.98
CA ASN A 22 6.84 -11.60 -17.37
C ASN A 22 6.69 -10.71 -16.13
N GLN A 23 7.43 -9.61 -16.09
CA GLN A 23 7.33 -8.61 -15.02
C GLN A 23 5.95 -7.96 -15.08
N ARG A 24 5.32 -7.90 -13.92
CA ARG A 24 4.00 -7.27 -13.78
C ARG A 24 4.19 -5.87 -13.23
N ILE A 25 3.92 -4.90 -14.10
CA ILE A 25 4.06 -3.47 -13.78
C ILE A 25 2.66 -2.87 -13.60
N ALA A 26 2.51 -2.03 -12.59
CA ALA A 26 1.36 -1.17 -12.39
C ALA A 26 1.80 0.26 -12.19
N TYR A 27 0.86 1.19 -12.29
CA TYR A 27 1.08 2.59 -11.92
C TYR A 27 -0.09 3.12 -11.10
N ILE A 28 0.20 4.16 -10.35
CA ILE A 28 -0.76 4.95 -9.59
C ILE A 28 -0.65 6.42 -9.98
N ASP A 29 -1.69 7.16 -9.68
CA ASP A 29 -1.71 8.61 -9.65
C ASP A 29 -1.90 9.05 -8.19
N MET A 30 -0.81 9.42 -7.53
CA MET A 30 -0.84 9.81 -6.13
C MET A 30 -1.72 11.03 -5.90
N GLU A 31 -1.69 12.01 -6.80
CA GLU A 31 -2.50 13.22 -6.70
C GLU A 31 -3.99 12.88 -6.80
N TYR A 32 -4.38 12.09 -7.81
CA TYR A 32 -5.74 11.59 -7.95
C TYR A 32 -6.20 10.81 -6.70
N ILE A 33 -5.36 9.92 -6.19
CA ILE A 33 -5.69 9.13 -5.00
C ILE A 33 -5.94 10.04 -3.80
N LEU A 34 -5.04 10.99 -3.53
CA LEU A 34 -5.15 11.92 -2.40
C LEU A 34 -6.42 12.78 -2.51
N GLN A 35 -6.73 13.31 -3.69
CA GLN A 35 -7.92 14.10 -3.92
C GLN A 35 -9.24 13.32 -3.71
N ASN A 36 -9.19 12.00 -3.79
CA ASN A 36 -10.35 11.11 -3.58
C ASN A 36 -10.41 10.47 -2.18
N ILE A 37 -9.53 10.91 -1.25
CA ILE A 37 -9.52 10.48 0.16
C ILE A 37 -10.11 11.60 1.03
N PRO A 38 -11.25 11.38 1.73
CA PRO A 38 -11.91 12.40 2.54
C PRO A 38 -11.00 13.01 3.62
N GLU A 39 -10.12 12.22 4.23
CA GLU A 39 -9.18 12.68 5.25
C GLU A 39 -8.15 13.66 4.70
N TYR A 40 -7.71 13.45 3.46
CA TYR A 40 -6.81 14.40 2.79
C TYR A 40 -7.49 15.74 2.58
N ILE A 41 -8.73 15.74 2.10
CA ILE A 41 -9.53 16.96 1.89
C ILE A 41 -9.71 17.69 3.21
N THR A 42 -10.05 16.98 4.28
CA THR A 42 -10.19 17.54 5.62
C THR A 42 -8.87 18.12 6.15
N ALA A 43 -7.76 17.40 5.96
CA ALA A 43 -6.42 17.84 6.34
C ALA A 43 -6.02 19.11 5.57
N GLN A 44 -6.29 19.16 4.27
CA GLN A 44 -6.01 20.31 3.40
C GLN A 44 -6.84 21.53 3.82
N ASN A 45 -8.13 21.36 4.09
CA ASN A 45 -9.00 22.43 4.57
C ASN A 45 -8.52 22.96 5.93
N THR A 46 -8.18 22.07 6.85
CA THR A 46 -7.64 22.46 8.17
C THR A 46 -6.33 23.24 8.05
N LEU A 47 -5.45 22.84 7.14
CA LEU A 47 -4.22 23.55 6.85
C LEU A 47 -4.51 24.95 6.28
N ASN A 48 -5.39 25.04 5.29
CA ASN A 48 -5.77 26.30 4.66
C ASN A 48 -6.39 27.27 5.66
N ASP A 49 -7.30 26.82 6.51
CA ASP A 49 -7.91 27.64 7.57
C ASP A 49 -6.87 28.19 8.57
N LYS A 50 -5.86 27.40 8.90
CA LYS A 50 -4.77 27.85 9.78
C LYS A 50 -3.87 28.86 9.09
N VAL A 51 -3.50 28.59 7.83
CA VAL A 51 -2.68 29.51 7.00
C VAL A 51 -3.38 30.86 6.84
N GLU A 52 -4.70 30.87 6.59
CA GLU A 52 -5.49 32.08 6.48
C GLU A 52 -5.49 32.88 7.79
N LYS A 53 -5.66 32.21 8.94
CA LYS A 53 -5.58 32.86 10.26
C LYS A 53 -4.20 33.46 10.53
N TRP A 54 -3.13 32.77 10.15
CA TRP A 54 -1.78 33.30 10.31
C TRP A 54 -1.51 34.50 9.40
N ARG A 55 -1.93 34.45 8.14
CA ARG A 55 -1.84 35.59 7.21
C ARG A 55 -2.61 36.80 7.75
N LYS A 56 -3.85 36.59 8.16
CA LYS A 56 -4.65 37.67 8.76
C LYS A 56 -3.96 38.32 9.97
N ARG A 57 -3.36 37.50 10.84
CA ARG A 57 -2.61 38.01 11.99
C ARG A 57 -1.39 38.84 11.57
N LEU A 58 -0.64 38.40 10.58
CA LEU A 58 0.49 39.18 10.06
C LEU A 58 0.04 40.49 9.41
N ASP A 59 -1.04 40.45 8.64
CA ASP A 59 -1.63 41.65 8.02
C ASP A 59 -2.14 42.64 9.05
N ASP A 60 -2.72 42.14 10.15
CA ASP A 60 -3.19 42.99 11.25
C ASP A 60 -2.00 43.66 11.97
N GLU A 61 -0.91 42.94 12.21
CA GLU A 61 0.30 43.52 12.81
C GLU A 61 1.01 44.48 11.84
N ALA A 62 1.09 44.16 10.55
CA ALA A 62 1.63 45.04 9.53
C ALA A 62 0.87 46.35 9.43
N ARG A 63 -0.48 46.32 9.47
CA ARG A 63 -1.35 47.53 9.50
C ARG A 63 -1.09 48.38 10.70
N LYS A 64 -0.94 47.80 11.91
CA LYS A 64 -0.60 48.56 13.12
C LYS A 64 0.73 49.30 12.99
N ILE A 65 1.74 48.64 12.39
CA ILE A 65 3.03 49.29 12.14
C ILE A 65 2.90 50.44 11.16
N GLU A 66 2.08 50.25 10.10
CA GLU A 66 1.88 51.31 9.10
C GLU A 66 1.14 52.53 9.69
N VAL A 67 0.13 52.31 10.59
CA VAL A 67 -0.50 53.38 11.35
C VAL A 67 0.51 54.14 12.18
N LEU A 68 1.37 53.45 12.96
CA LEU A 68 2.39 54.11 13.79
C LEU A 68 3.37 54.91 12.97
N LYS A 69 3.81 54.48 11.79
CA LYS A 69 4.63 55.21 10.87
C LYS A 69 3.95 56.47 10.32
N THR A 70 2.68 56.34 9.96
CA THR A 70 1.88 57.44 9.46
C THR A 70 1.67 58.50 10.55
N ASP A 71 1.34 58.07 11.76
CA ASP A 71 1.17 58.98 12.91
C ASP A 71 2.48 59.69 13.22
N LEU A 72 3.60 58.98 13.28
CA LEU A 72 4.94 59.61 13.46
C LEU A 72 5.23 60.62 12.37
N THR A 73 4.95 60.31 11.11
CA THR A 73 5.20 61.23 9.98
C THR A 73 4.37 62.51 10.12
N ASN A 74 3.11 62.37 10.53
CA ASN A 74 2.22 63.53 10.71
C ASN A 74 2.58 64.39 11.91
N GLU A 75 3.05 63.77 12.99
CA GLU A 75 3.41 64.45 14.24
C GLU A 75 4.86 64.96 14.29
N LYS A 76 5.73 64.55 13.38
CA LYS A 76 7.20 64.82 13.40
C LYS A 76 7.56 66.26 13.53
N ALA A 77 6.71 67.17 13.01
CA ALA A 77 6.96 68.66 13.08
C ALA A 77 6.77 69.24 14.46
N ILE A 78 6.03 68.58 15.36
CA ILE A 78 5.70 69.08 16.70
C ILE A 78 6.36 68.27 17.83
N LEU A 79 7.03 67.18 17.53
CA LEU A 79 7.69 66.30 18.50
C LEU A 79 9.11 66.78 18.76
N THR A 80 9.61 66.54 19.98
CA THR A 80 11.04 66.68 20.31
C THR A 80 11.86 65.59 19.68
N LYS A 81 13.15 65.81 19.48
CA LYS A 81 14.05 64.83 18.86
C LYS A 81 14.05 63.49 19.63
N ASP A 82 14.16 63.54 20.96
CA ASP A 82 14.19 62.35 21.81
C ASP A 82 12.90 61.52 21.66
N LEU A 83 11.74 62.17 21.53
CA LEU A 83 10.47 61.46 21.33
C LEU A 83 10.34 60.88 19.91
N ILE A 84 10.94 61.51 18.90
CA ILE A 84 11.02 60.96 17.55
C ILE A 84 11.86 59.70 17.57
N ASP A 85 13.05 59.76 18.17
CA ASP A 85 13.96 58.61 18.25
C ASP A 85 13.33 57.42 19.00
N GLU A 86 12.62 57.68 20.11
CA GLU A 86 11.85 56.65 20.86
C GLU A 86 10.75 56.00 20.00
N ARG A 87 10.00 56.81 19.25
CA ARG A 87 8.94 56.30 18.35
C ARG A 87 9.51 55.49 17.18
N GLU A 88 10.65 55.90 16.60
CA GLU A 88 11.35 55.18 15.53
C GLU A 88 11.91 53.85 16.05
N GLU A 89 12.42 53.78 17.28
CA GLU A 89 12.84 52.56 17.94
C GLU A 89 11.67 51.59 18.17
N ASP A 90 10.53 52.07 18.69
CA ASP A 90 9.34 51.28 18.89
C ASP A 90 8.83 50.69 17.59
N ILE A 91 8.82 51.43 16.48
CA ILE A 91 8.45 50.96 15.16
C ILE A 91 9.41 49.87 14.70
N THR A 92 10.70 50.07 14.90
CA THR A 92 11.74 49.09 14.52
C THR A 92 11.56 47.76 15.27
N ILE A 93 11.35 47.80 16.57
CA ILE A 93 11.11 46.63 17.42
C ILE A 93 9.86 45.87 16.93
N LYS A 94 8.78 46.59 16.59
CA LYS A 94 7.57 45.97 16.05
C LYS A 94 7.78 45.33 14.67
N GLN A 95 8.55 45.95 13.80
CA GLN A 95 8.92 45.41 12.51
C GLN A 95 9.75 44.12 12.64
N GLU A 96 10.73 44.09 13.55
CA GLU A 96 11.54 42.91 13.84
C GLU A 96 10.66 41.78 14.42
N SER A 97 9.68 42.14 15.29
CA SER A 97 8.72 41.18 15.82
C SER A 97 7.84 40.57 14.72
N LEU A 98 7.38 41.40 13.78
CA LEU A 98 6.61 40.94 12.61
C LEU A 98 7.46 39.96 11.75
N ARG A 99 8.71 40.32 11.41
CA ARG A 99 9.62 39.42 10.67
C ARG A 99 9.87 38.10 11.37
N ARG A 100 10.00 38.11 12.70
CA ARG A 100 10.13 36.89 13.50
C ARG A 100 8.86 36.05 13.43
N LEU A 101 7.69 36.68 13.48
CA LEU A 101 6.41 35.98 13.37
C LEU A 101 6.18 35.39 11.97
N GLU A 102 6.58 36.10 10.91
CA GLU A 102 6.57 35.59 9.53
C GLU A 102 7.46 34.36 9.40
N SER A 103 8.70 34.44 9.91
CA SER A 103 9.63 33.32 9.90
C SER A 103 9.14 32.13 10.71
N LEU A 104 8.47 32.36 11.85
CA LEU A 104 7.87 31.30 12.66
C LEU A 104 6.76 30.58 11.90
N TYR A 105 5.88 31.30 11.21
CA TYR A 105 4.75 30.69 10.49
C TYR A 105 5.15 30.10 9.15
N PHE A 106 5.95 30.82 8.34
CA PHE A 106 6.21 30.51 6.94
C PHE A 106 7.69 30.25 6.61
N GLY A 107 8.57 30.27 7.59
CA GLY A 107 9.98 29.94 7.41
C GLY A 107 10.21 28.46 7.01
N PRO A 108 11.42 28.09 6.64
CA PRO A 108 11.75 26.76 6.09
C PRO A 108 11.31 25.58 6.98
N ASN A 109 11.29 25.74 8.30
CA ASN A 109 10.80 24.76 9.27
C ASN A 109 9.70 25.35 10.16
N GLY A 110 8.95 26.32 9.61
CA GLY A 110 7.90 27.03 10.32
C GLY A 110 6.66 26.17 10.59
N ASP A 111 5.71 26.80 11.29
CA ASP A 111 4.48 26.13 11.71
C ASP A 111 3.69 25.55 10.53
N MET A 112 3.65 26.25 9.39
CA MET A 112 2.98 25.76 8.17
C MET A 112 3.59 24.46 7.68
N TYR A 113 4.91 24.37 7.60
CA TYR A 113 5.60 23.17 7.18
C TYR A 113 5.33 21.99 8.13
N ASN A 114 5.45 22.25 9.43
CA ASN A 114 5.24 21.24 10.47
C ASN A 114 3.78 20.76 10.51
N LEU A 115 2.82 21.67 10.42
CA LEU A 115 1.41 21.33 10.39
C LEU A 115 1.06 20.53 9.12
N ARG A 116 1.58 20.93 7.96
CA ARG A 116 1.39 20.19 6.72
C ARG A 116 1.93 18.76 6.85
N LYS A 117 3.14 18.61 7.39
CA LYS A 117 3.74 17.29 7.63
C LYS A 117 2.90 16.45 8.58
N GLN A 118 2.40 17.05 9.67
CA GLN A 118 1.57 16.37 10.66
C GLN A 118 0.24 15.91 10.09
N LEU A 119 -0.41 16.71 9.25
CA LEU A 119 -1.74 16.42 8.71
C LEU A 119 -1.71 15.52 7.47
N ILE A 120 -0.77 15.74 6.56
CA ILE A 120 -0.75 15.08 5.24
C ILE A 120 0.04 13.78 5.27
N LYS A 121 1.16 13.73 6.01
CA LYS A 121 2.01 12.53 6.05
C LYS A 121 1.25 11.25 6.45
N PRO A 122 0.39 11.23 7.47
CA PRO A 122 -0.34 10.02 7.83
C PRO A 122 -1.23 9.50 6.70
N VAL A 123 -1.82 10.39 5.89
CA VAL A 123 -2.65 10.01 4.74
C VAL A 123 -1.78 9.41 3.63
N GLN A 124 -0.62 10.01 3.35
CA GLN A 124 0.34 9.44 2.41
C GLN A 124 0.82 8.06 2.86
N ASP A 125 1.12 7.87 4.13
CA ASP A 125 1.53 6.58 4.69
C ASP A 125 0.43 5.52 4.52
N GLN A 126 -0.86 5.89 4.65
CA GLN A 126 -1.99 5.00 4.34
C GLN A 126 -2.02 4.60 2.87
N VAL A 127 -1.79 5.53 1.94
CA VAL A 127 -1.71 5.24 0.50
C VAL A 127 -0.57 4.26 0.23
N TYR A 128 0.63 4.50 0.75
CA TYR A 128 1.76 3.58 0.60
C TYR A 128 1.44 2.17 1.10
N ASN A 129 0.85 2.04 2.28
CA ASN A 129 0.46 0.75 2.84
C ASN A 129 -0.58 0.03 1.97
N ALA A 130 -1.55 0.76 1.43
CA ALA A 130 -2.56 0.22 0.52
C ALA A 130 -1.92 -0.27 -0.78
N VAL A 131 -1.03 0.54 -1.37
CA VAL A 131 -0.27 0.18 -2.59
C VAL A 131 0.55 -1.09 -2.38
N GLN A 132 1.33 -1.17 -1.29
CA GLN A 132 2.12 -2.34 -0.95
C GLN A 132 1.25 -3.60 -0.79
N THR A 133 0.10 -3.45 -0.12
CA THR A 133 -0.85 -4.57 0.07
C THR A 133 -1.42 -5.05 -1.27
N ILE A 134 -1.77 -4.13 -2.17
CA ILE A 134 -2.28 -4.45 -3.50
C ILE A 134 -1.18 -5.08 -4.35
N ALA A 135 0.02 -4.50 -4.35
CA ALA A 135 1.17 -5.00 -5.09
C ALA A 135 1.49 -6.45 -4.71
N SER A 136 1.57 -6.72 -3.41
CA SER A 136 1.81 -8.06 -2.88
C SER A 136 0.71 -9.06 -3.27
N ARG A 137 -0.58 -8.67 -3.11
CA ARG A 137 -1.74 -9.54 -3.45
C ARG A 137 -1.85 -9.83 -4.94
N LYS A 138 -1.59 -8.84 -5.77
CA LYS A 138 -1.68 -8.92 -7.23
C LYS A 138 -0.38 -9.40 -7.87
N LYS A 139 0.69 -9.54 -7.08
CA LYS A 139 2.03 -9.94 -7.54
C LYS A 139 2.57 -8.99 -8.61
N TYR A 140 2.49 -7.70 -8.35
CA TYR A 140 3.20 -6.70 -9.13
C TYR A 140 4.66 -6.67 -8.68
N ASP A 141 5.58 -6.59 -9.63
CA ASP A 141 7.01 -6.48 -9.37
C ASP A 141 7.38 -5.01 -9.15
N PHE A 142 6.69 -4.09 -9.85
CA PHE A 142 6.90 -2.64 -9.76
C PHE A 142 5.56 -1.90 -9.77
N VAL A 143 5.49 -0.83 -8.99
CA VAL A 143 4.42 0.17 -9.01
C VAL A 143 5.05 1.55 -9.11
N PHE A 144 4.73 2.29 -10.17
CA PHE A 144 5.24 3.64 -10.42
C PHE A 144 4.17 4.67 -10.08
N ASP A 145 4.61 5.84 -9.60
CA ASP A 145 3.75 6.99 -9.43
C ASP A 145 3.87 7.91 -10.66
N LYS A 146 2.74 8.12 -11.35
CA LYS A 146 2.72 9.00 -12.54
C LYS A 146 2.61 10.49 -12.17
N SER A 147 2.22 10.84 -10.93
CA SER A 147 2.10 12.20 -10.44
C SER A 147 3.45 12.81 -10.06
N SER A 148 4.51 11.99 -9.96
CA SER A 148 5.87 12.43 -9.67
C SER A 148 6.58 12.93 -10.93
N GLU A 149 7.78 13.47 -10.79
CA GLU A 149 8.63 13.97 -11.89
C GLU A 149 8.98 12.92 -12.96
N LEU A 150 8.53 11.66 -12.77
CA LEU A 150 8.70 10.60 -13.74
C LEU A 150 7.79 10.88 -14.95
N VAL A 151 8.37 11.28 -16.07
CA VAL A 151 7.62 11.57 -17.31
C VAL A 151 7.12 10.25 -17.91
N MET A 152 5.89 9.87 -17.57
CA MET A 152 5.21 8.75 -18.22
C MET A 152 4.37 9.27 -19.38
N LEU A 153 4.86 9.12 -20.61
CA LEU A 153 4.18 9.63 -21.83
C LEU A 153 2.94 8.82 -22.18
N TYR A 154 2.95 7.51 -21.92
CA TYR A 154 1.83 6.61 -22.20
C TYR A 154 1.83 5.40 -21.26
N SER A 155 0.65 5.05 -20.77
CA SER A 155 0.37 3.78 -20.11
C SER A 155 -1.05 3.34 -20.39
N ASN A 156 -1.25 2.03 -20.55
CA ASN A 156 -2.58 1.47 -20.76
C ASN A 156 -3.35 1.45 -19.43
N LYS A 157 -4.63 1.87 -19.44
CA LYS A 157 -5.52 1.90 -18.26
C LYS A 157 -5.59 0.60 -17.48
N LYS A 158 -5.35 -0.55 -18.12
CA LYS A 158 -5.33 -1.86 -17.44
C LYS A 158 -4.26 -1.98 -16.35
N HIS A 159 -3.21 -1.14 -16.42
CA HIS A 159 -2.13 -1.09 -15.44
C HIS A 159 -2.35 -0.02 -14.36
N ASP A 160 -3.39 0.80 -14.48
CA ASP A 160 -3.80 1.78 -13.48
C ASP A 160 -4.49 1.07 -12.30
N ILE A 161 -3.92 1.24 -11.12
CA ILE A 161 -4.50 0.70 -9.89
C ILE A 161 -4.96 1.79 -8.92
N SER A 162 -5.00 3.05 -9.35
CA SER A 162 -5.38 4.19 -8.50
C SER A 162 -6.75 4.02 -7.86
N ASP A 163 -7.77 3.67 -8.66
CA ASP A 163 -9.13 3.40 -8.15
C ASP A 163 -9.19 2.25 -7.15
N LEU A 164 -8.33 1.24 -7.34
CA LEU A 164 -8.26 0.10 -6.43
C LEU A 164 -7.66 0.50 -5.09
N VAL A 165 -6.67 1.39 -5.11
CA VAL A 165 -6.06 1.97 -3.90
C VAL A 165 -7.11 2.80 -3.14
N VAL A 166 -7.80 3.71 -3.81
CA VAL A 166 -8.88 4.53 -3.21
C VAL A 166 -9.96 3.65 -2.57
N LYS A 167 -10.43 2.63 -3.30
CA LYS A 167 -11.43 1.68 -2.77
C LYS A 167 -10.93 0.94 -1.54
N MET A 168 -9.68 0.53 -1.52
CA MET A 168 -9.10 -0.20 -0.39
C MET A 168 -9.04 0.69 0.86
N ILE A 169 -8.56 1.92 0.71
CA ILE A 169 -8.48 2.89 1.81
C ILE A 169 -9.87 3.18 2.37
N ASN A 170 -10.83 3.49 1.51
CA ASN A 170 -12.22 3.78 1.93
C ASN A 170 -12.88 2.60 2.66
N ILE A 171 -12.58 1.35 2.28
CA ILE A 171 -13.08 0.17 2.97
C ILE A 171 -12.46 0.03 4.35
N ASP A 172 -11.17 0.26 4.47
CA ASP A 172 -10.46 0.12 5.74
C ASP A 172 -10.85 1.24 6.72
N GLN A 173 -11.05 2.45 6.24
CA GLN A 173 -11.62 3.57 7.03
C GLN A 173 -13.01 3.25 7.58
N ARG A 174 -13.93 2.79 6.71
CA ARG A 174 -15.28 2.39 7.14
C ARG A 174 -15.25 1.26 8.17
N LYS A 175 -14.28 0.35 8.09
CA LYS A 175 -14.10 -0.69 9.10
C LYS A 175 -13.61 -0.12 10.42
N GLN A 176 -12.67 0.83 10.37
CA GLN A 176 -12.14 1.49 11.56
C GLN A 176 -13.22 2.34 12.24
N GLU A 177 -13.93 3.19 11.52
CA GLU A 177 -15.05 3.96 12.05
C GLU A 177 -16.12 3.09 12.74
N LYS A 178 -16.43 1.93 12.14
CA LYS A 178 -17.36 0.97 12.76
C LYS A 178 -16.80 0.42 14.07
N LYS A 179 -15.51 0.13 14.14
CA LYS A 179 -14.85 -0.33 15.37
C LYS A 179 -14.87 0.76 16.44
N ASP A 180 -14.55 2.00 16.06
CA ASP A 180 -14.49 3.13 16.98
C ASP A 180 -15.90 3.49 17.50
N LYS A 181 -16.92 3.49 16.65
CA LYS A 181 -18.32 3.65 17.07
C LYS A 181 -18.79 2.55 18.02
N ILE A 182 -18.35 1.31 17.81
CA ILE A 182 -18.65 0.19 18.71
C ILE A 182 -17.90 0.35 20.04
N ALA A 183 -16.64 0.79 20.01
CA ALA A 183 -15.83 1.02 21.19
C ALA A 183 -16.42 2.19 22.03
N ALA A 184 -16.72 3.33 21.42
CA ALA A 184 -17.36 4.48 22.05
C ALA A 184 -18.71 4.11 22.67
N LYS A 185 -19.54 3.33 21.96
CA LYS A 185 -20.81 2.86 22.48
C LYS A 185 -20.64 1.90 23.67
N LYS A 186 -19.59 1.08 23.69
CA LYS A 186 -19.25 0.24 24.85
C LYS A 186 -18.84 1.06 26.06
N GLU A 187 -18.10 2.14 25.84
CA GLU A 187 -17.61 3.02 26.88
C GLU A 187 -18.76 3.86 27.50
N LEU A 188 -19.65 4.39 26.67
CA LEU A 188 -20.88 5.06 27.10
C LEU A 188 -21.81 4.13 27.92
N LEU A 189 -21.90 2.84 27.54
CA LEU A 189 -22.67 1.85 28.26
C LEU A 189 -22.02 1.40 29.58
N LYS A 190 -20.70 1.57 29.72
CA LYS A 190 -19.98 1.33 31.00
C LYS A 190 -20.16 2.48 31.99
N ASN A 191 -20.24 3.72 31.46
CA ASN A 191 -20.34 4.92 32.29
C ASN A 191 -21.79 5.26 32.71
N ASN A 192 -22.78 4.77 31.99
CA ASN A 192 -24.17 4.84 32.44
C ASN A 192 -24.45 3.66 33.38
N ASN A 193 -24.83 3.91 34.63
CA ASN A 193 -25.37 2.93 35.57
C ASN A 193 -26.65 2.31 34.94
N LEU A 194 -26.46 1.29 34.14
CA LEU A 194 -27.53 0.54 33.52
C LEU A 194 -28.29 -0.19 34.61
N SER A 195 -29.63 -0.05 34.64
CA SER A 195 -30.49 -0.83 35.54
C SER A 195 -30.18 -2.34 35.37
N GLU A 196 -30.27 -3.13 36.44
CA GLU A 196 -29.97 -4.57 36.44
C GLU A 196 -30.67 -5.33 35.30
N ALA A 197 -31.89 -4.89 34.91
CA ALA A 197 -32.65 -5.45 33.81
C ALA A 197 -32.00 -5.21 32.43
N GLN A 198 -31.32 -4.07 32.24
CA GLN A 198 -30.60 -3.75 31.00
C GLN A 198 -29.26 -4.48 30.94
N GLN A 199 -28.58 -4.66 32.09
CA GLN A 199 -27.35 -5.45 32.21
C GLN A 199 -27.62 -6.92 31.89
N ALA A 200 -28.71 -7.51 32.36
CA ALA A 200 -29.12 -8.88 32.07
C ALA A 200 -29.48 -9.10 30.59
N LYS A 201 -30.14 -8.11 29.93
CA LYS A 201 -30.40 -8.14 28.49
C LYS A 201 -29.12 -8.01 27.65
N GLN A 202 -28.19 -7.20 28.09
CA GLN A 202 -26.92 -7.03 27.40
C GLN A 202 -26.04 -8.27 27.55
N ALA A 203 -25.95 -8.86 28.75
CA ALA A 203 -25.24 -10.12 29.00
C ALA A 203 -25.75 -11.26 28.12
N LYS A 204 -27.09 -11.44 28.00
CA LYS A 204 -27.68 -12.43 27.09
C LYS A 204 -27.37 -12.17 25.61
N LYS A 205 -27.31 -10.91 25.18
CA LYS A 205 -26.92 -10.55 23.81
C LYS A 205 -25.44 -10.82 23.54
N ASP A 206 -24.57 -10.53 24.51
CA ASP A 206 -23.14 -10.74 24.38
C ASP A 206 -22.78 -12.23 24.41
N GLU A 207 -23.52 -13.03 25.20
CA GLU A 207 -23.38 -14.49 25.22
C GLU A 207 -23.84 -15.13 23.90
N ALA A 208 -24.99 -14.69 23.36
CA ALA A 208 -25.45 -15.13 22.04
C ALA A 208 -24.50 -14.74 20.90
N ARG A 209 -23.81 -13.60 21.05
CA ARG A 209 -22.81 -13.13 20.10
C ARG A 209 -21.52 -13.95 20.19
N LYS A 210 -21.04 -14.26 21.41
CA LYS A 210 -19.90 -15.16 21.63
C LYS A 210 -20.16 -16.55 21.05
N LYS A 211 -21.33 -17.15 21.30
CA LYS A 211 -21.71 -18.44 20.72
C LYS A 211 -21.74 -18.41 19.19
N LYS A 212 -22.22 -17.32 18.57
CA LYS A 212 -22.18 -17.17 17.10
C LYS A 212 -20.76 -17.03 16.57
N GLU A 213 -19.89 -16.35 17.29
CA GLU A 213 -18.49 -16.13 16.89
C GLU A 213 -17.68 -17.43 17.04
N GLU A 214 -17.89 -18.19 18.11
CA GLU A 214 -17.30 -19.52 18.33
C GLU A 214 -17.76 -20.52 17.25
N ALA A 215 -19.06 -20.53 16.94
CA ALA A 215 -19.60 -21.37 15.86
C ALA A 215 -19.01 -20.98 14.48
N ARG A 216 -18.79 -19.68 14.24
CA ARG A 216 -18.14 -19.20 13.02
C ARG A 216 -16.68 -19.62 12.95
N LEU A 217 -15.94 -19.50 14.06
CA LEU A 217 -14.53 -19.92 14.15
C LEU A 217 -14.39 -21.44 13.98
N ALA A 218 -15.28 -22.22 14.60
CA ALA A 218 -15.33 -23.67 14.43
C ALA A 218 -15.57 -24.06 12.97
N ARG A 219 -16.51 -23.35 12.30
CA ARG A 219 -16.79 -23.57 10.87
C ARG A 219 -15.62 -23.23 9.96
N ILE A 220 -14.89 -22.13 10.27
CA ILE A 220 -13.68 -21.77 9.54
C ILE A 220 -12.59 -22.82 9.70
N LYS A 221 -12.35 -23.30 10.95
CA LYS A 221 -11.40 -24.39 11.21
C LYS A 221 -11.76 -25.66 10.44
N GLN A 222 -13.03 -26.05 10.42
CA GLN A 222 -13.51 -27.21 9.70
C GLN A 222 -13.31 -27.10 8.17
N ILE A 223 -13.53 -25.89 7.61
CA ILE A 223 -13.27 -25.62 6.19
C ILE A 223 -11.76 -25.69 5.91
N GLU A 224 -10.95 -25.18 6.80
CA GLU A 224 -9.49 -25.19 6.65
C GLU A 224 -8.90 -26.60 6.73
N GLU A 225 -9.39 -27.42 7.66
CA GLU A 225 -9.04 -28.86 7.75
C GLU A 225 -9.46 -29.65 6.52
N THR A 226 -10.68 -29.42 6.03
CA THR A 226 -11.19 -30.06 4.80
C THR A 226 -10.36 -29.64 3.59
N ARG A 227 -9.94 -28.37 3.53
CA ARG A 227 -9.05 -27.87 2.48
C ARG A 227 -7.66 -28.50 2.54
N LYS A 228 -7.09 -28.63 3.75
CA LYS A 228 -5.80 -29.30 3.96
C LYS A 228 -5.86 -30.79 3.56
N ALA A 229 -6.94 -31.47 3.97
CA ALA A 229 -7.17 -32.88 3.60
C ALA A 229 -7.27 -33.07 2.07
N ARG A 230 -8.03 -32.22 1.37
CA ARG A 230 -8.13 -32.25 -0.10
C ARG A 230 -6.81 -31.94 -0.80
N LEU A 231 -6.00 -31.02 -0.26
CA LEU A 231 -4.68 -30.73 -0.82
C LEU A 231 -3.73 -31.93 -0.66
N LYS A 232 -3.79 -32.60 0.50
CA LYS A 232 -2.99 -33.81 0.77
C LYS A 232 -3.40 -34.95 -0.16
N GLU A 233 -4.70 -35.19 -0.31
CA GLU A 233 -5.21 -36.20 -1.24
C GLU A 233 -4.80 -35.94 -2.70
N ARG A 234 -4.84 -34.68 -3.15
CA ARG A 234 -4.37 -34.30 -4.48
C ARG A 234 -2.84 -34.51 -4.64
N ALA A 235 -2.07 -34.23 -3.60
CA ALA A 235 -0.64 -34.45 -3.62
C ALA A 235 -0.29 -35.95 -3.70
N ASP A 236 -1.01 -36.77 -2.94
CA ASP A 236 -0.85 -38.23 -2.94
C ASP A 236 -1.25 -38.86 -4.28
N LYS A 237 -2.39 -38.44 -4.85
CA LYS A 237 -2.81 -38.84 -6.20
C LYS A 237 -1.78 -38.44 -7.28
N ARG A 238 -1.16 -37.26 -7.14
CA ARG A 238 -0.13 -36.78 -8.06
C ARG A 238 1.15 -37.63 -7.94
N LYS A 239 1.57 -37.98 -6.71
CA LYS A 239 2.72 -38.90 -6.49
C LYS A 239 2.47 -40.26 -7.12
N LEU A 240 1.32 -40.86 -6.85
CA LEU A 240 0.95 -42.15 -7.42
C LEU A 240 0.91 -42.13 -8.96
N LEU A 241 0.45 -41.00 -9.55
CA LEU A 241 0.45 -40.85 -11.02
C LEU A 241 1.87 -40.74 -11.59
N LEU A 242 2.75 -40.03 -10.88
CA LEU A 242 4.17 -39.91 -11.26
C LEU A 242 4.90 -41.28 -11.17
N GLU A 243 4.65 -42.03 -10.11
CA GLU A 243 5.20 -43.41 -9.95
C GLU A 243 4.73 -44.35 -11.06
N LYS A 244 3.40 -44.33 -11.36
CA LYS A 244 2.85 -45.10 -12.49
C LYS A 244 3.50 -44.71 -13.84
N ARG A 245 3.68 -43.42 -14.09
CA ARG A 245 4.38 -42.94 -15.30
C ARG A 245 5.85 -43.37 -15.35
N ALA A 246 6.55 -43.32 -14.22
CA ALA A 246 7.93 -43.77 -14.12
C ALA A 246 8.06 -45.28 -14.34
N ALA A 247 7.15 -46.07 -13.75
CA ALA A 247 7.11 -47.53 -13.97
C ALA A 247 6.80 -47.88 -15.42
N LEU A 248 5.85 -47.16 -16.05
CA LEU A 248 5.52 -47.37 -17.47
C LEU A 248 6.71 -47.05 -18.41
N LYS A 249 7.43 -45.95 -18.11
CA LYS A 249 8.66 -45.60 -18.87
C LYS A 249 9.75 -46.66 -18.73
N LYS A 250 9.98 -47.18 -17.51
CA LYS A 250 10.93 -48.25 -17.28
C LYS A 250 10.56 -49.53 -18.05
N ALA A 251 9.27 -49.93 -18.00
CA ALA A 251 8.77 -51.06 -18.74
C ALA A 251 8.93 -50.89 -20.28
N GLN A 252 8.69 -49.67 -20.80
CA GLN A 252 8.91 -49.38 -22.23
C GLN A 252 10.38 -49.39 -22.61
N GLU A 253 11.29 -48.92 -21.75
CA GLU A 253 12.75 -49.02 -22.01
C GLU A 253 13.22 -50.46 -21.97
N GLU A 254 12.75 -51.26 -21.02
CA GLU A 254 13.08 -52.70 -20.96
C GLU A 254 12.54 -53.45 -22.17
N ALA A 255 11.32 -53.15 -22.60
CA ALA A 255 10.76 -53.75 -23.82
C ALA A 255 11.55 -53.35 -25.08
N LYS A 256 11.98 -52.08 -25.19
CA LYS A 256 12.84 -51.65 -26.29
C LYS A 256 14.21 -52.35 -26.29
N LYS A 257 14.83 -52.46 -25.11
CA LYS A 257 16.11 -53.19 -24.99
C LYS A 257 15.99 -54.66 -25.37
N LYS A 258 14.92 -55.33 -24.94
CA LYS A 258 14.64 -56.73 -25.34
C LYS A 258 14.42 -56.88 -26.86
N ALA A 259 13.65 -55.93 -27.45
CA ALA A 259 13.40 -55.94 -28.89
C ALA A 259 14.68 -55.65 -29.70
N GLU A 260 15.57 -54.77 -29.22
CA GLU A 260 16.87 -54.53 -29.85
C GLU A 260 17.82 -55.75 -29.74
N GLU A 261 17.80 -56.45 -28.61
CA GLU A 261 18.59 -57.64 -28.39
C GLU A 261 18.08 -58.81 -29.25
N GLU A 262 16.77 -59.02 -29.38
CA GLU A 262 16.17 -59.97 -30.28
C GLU A 262 16.47 -59.63 -31.75
N ALA A 263 16.43 -58.38 -32.15
CA ALA A 263 16.76 -57.92 -33.49
C ALA A 263 18.26 -58.16 -33.83
N LYS A 264 19.16 -57.99 -32.84
CA LYS A 264 20.57 -58.32 -32.99
C LYS A 264 20.77 -59.80 -33.16
N LYS A 265 20.18 -60.67 -32.32
CA LYS A 265 20.25 -62.12 -32.42
C LYS A 265 19.67 -62.62 -33.74
N ARG A 266 18.62 -62.03 -34.29
CA ARG A 266 18.10 -62.40 -35.62
C ARG A 266 19.06 -62.04 -36.75
N LYS A 267 19.72 -60.89 -36.69
CA LYS A 267 20.73 -60.48 -37.67
C LYS A 267 21.93 -61.34 -37.63
N GLU A 268 22.45 -61.75 -36.48
CA GLU A 268 23.55 -62.67 -36.31
C GLU A 268 23.19 -64.08 -36.84
N GLN A 269 21.94 -64.55 -36.65
CA GLN A 269 21.48 -65.83 -37.23
C GLN A 269 21.25 -65.78 -38.73
N GLU A 270 20.92 -64.64 -39.33
CA GLU A 270 20.81 -64.44 -40.77
C GLU A 270 22.18 -64.32 -41.43
N GLU A 271 23.19 -63.70 -40.78
CA GLU A 271 24.57 -63.68 -41.26
C GLU A 271 25.20 -65.07 -41.19
N ALA A 272 25.02 -65.84 -40.13
CA ALA A 272 25.51 -67.20 -40.01
C ALA A 272 24.87 -68.21 -41.00
N LYS A 273 23.74 -67.91 -41.61
CA LYS A 273 23.10 -68.71 -42.66
C LYS A 273 23.56 -68.35 -44.10
N LYS A 274 24.28 -67.26 -44.29
CA LYS A 274 24.82 -66.84 -45.60
C LYS A 274 26.22 -67.30 -45.84
N ASP A 275 26.96 -67.80 -44.81
CA ASP A 275 28.33 -68.29 -44.89
C ASP A 275 28.39 -69.87 -44.92
N ASN A 276 27.28 -70.54 -45.20
CA ASN A 276 27.20 -71.96 -45.41
C ASN A 276 26.51 -72.23 -46.80
#